data_21e9417052940ebc73df979e2aefa4eb
#
_entry.id   21e9417052940ebc73df979e2aefa4eb
#
_cell.length_a   1.000
_cell.length_b   1.000
_cell.length_c   1.000
_cell.angle_alpha   90.00
_cell.angle_beta   90.00
_cell.angle_gamma   90.00
#
_symmetry.space_group_name_H-M   'P 1'
#
loop_
_entity.id
_entity.type
_entity.pdbx_description
1 polymer ?
#
loop_
_entity_poly.entity_id
_entity_poly.type
_entity_poly.pdbx_seq_one_letter_code
_entity_poly.pdbx_strand_id
1 'polypeptide(L)'
;VERAAVIYFVRHAKAGERRLWEGDDVDRPLSKTGWKQSTAVARRLAKKDVAALYASPYIRCMQTLEPLGDLTGLKVQADRRLFEGEPFEPVLDLLNEVEDGAVLCSHGDIIPA
;
A
#
# COMPACT_ATOMS: atom_id res chain seq x y z
N VAL A 1 30.01 -6.08 -4.25
CA VAL A 1 28.95 -6.88 -3.63
C VAL A 1 27.62 -6.21 -3.84
N GLU A 2 26.70 -6.89 -4.46
CA GLU A 2 25.36 -6.39 -4.65
C GLU A 2 24.61 -6.37 -3.33
N ARG A 3 24.00 -5.24 -3.03
CA ARG A 3 23.14 -5.11 -1.87
C ARG A 3 21.75 -5.58 -2.24
N ALA A 4 21.15 -6.42 -1.41
CA ALA A 4 19.78 -6.85 -1.64
C ALA A 4 18.84 -5.66 -1.54
N ALA A 5 17.88 -5.56 -2.47
CA ALA A 5 16.88 -4.53 -2.44
C ALA A 5 15.94 -4.75 -1.24
N VAL A 6 15.59 -3.67 -0.57
CA VAL A 6 14.61 -3.70 0.53
C VAL A 6 13.28 -3.17 0.00
N ILE A 7 12.25 -4.00 0.10
CA ILE A 7 10.89 -3.63 -0.32
C ILE A 7 9.97 -3.89 0.86
N TYR A 8 9.15 -2.90 1.19
CA TYR A 8 8.21 -3.00 2.30
C TYR A 8 6.82 -3.30 1.75
N PHE A 9 6.22 -4.39 2.23
CA PHE A 9 4.84 -4.72 1.91
C PHE A 9 3.94 -4.29 3.05
N VAL A 10 2.88 -3.56 2.72
CA VAL A 10 1.90 -3.10 3.68
C VAL A 10 0.52 -3.58 3.25
N ARG A 11 -0.18 -4.27 4.13
CA ARG A 11 -1.59 -4.56 3.91
C ARG A 11 -2.37 -3.29 4.23
N HIS A 12 -3.44 -3.01 3.44
CA HIS A 12 -4.23 -1.81 3.73
C HIS A 12 -4.78 -1.84 5.16
N ALA A 13 -4.91 -0.65 5.76
CA ALA A 13 -5.46 -0.49 7.10
C ALA A 13 -6.97 -0.77 7.10
N LYS A 14 -7.57 -0.76 8.27
CA LYS A 14 -8.98 -1.11 8.42
C LYS A 14 -9.88 -0.18 7.61
N ALA A 15 -10.68 -0.76 6.71
CA ALA A 15 -11.67 -0.04 5.93
C ALA A 15 -13.03 -0.07 6.62
N GLY A 16 -13.98 0.74 6.15
CA GLY A 16 -15.36 0.67 6.60
C GLY A 16 -15.97 -0.70 6.29
N GLU A 17 -17.07 -1.04 6.97
CA GLU A 17 -17.68 -2.35 6.79
C GLU A 17 -18.24 -2.51 5.39
N ARG A 18 -17.83 -3.60 4.72
CA ARG A 18 -18.27 -3.88 3.35
C ARG A 18 -19.77 -3.93 3.20
N ARG A 19 -20.48 -4.56 4.14
CA ARG A 19 -21.94 -4.72 4.08
C ARG A 19 -22.69 -3.40 4.21
N LEU A 20 -22.07 -2.38 4.79
CA LEU A 20 -22.70 -1.07 4.99
C LEU A 20 -22.32 -0.08 3.89
N TRP A 21 -21.39 -0.46 3.03
CA TRP A 21 -20.93 0.43 1.97
C TRP A 21 -21.86 0.38 0.76
N GLU A 22 -22.34 1.55 0.34
CA GLU A 22 -23.17 1.70 -0.86
C GLU A 22 -22.28 2.25 -1.98
N GLY A 23 -22.04 1.45 -3.01
CA GLY A 23 -21.19 1.82 -4.12
C GLY A 23 -20.16 0.76 -4.40
N ASP A 24 -19.24 1.06 -5.31
CA ASP A 24 -18.19 0.13 -5.70
C ASP A 24 -17.22 -0.09 -4.56
N ASP A 25 -16.81 -1.34 -4.35
CA ASP A 25 -15.86 -1.70 -3.30
C ASP A 25 -14.51 -0.98 -3.48
N VAL A 26 -14.13 -0.67 -4.72
CA VAL A 26 -12.92 0.09 -5.03
C VAL A 26 -12.91 1.45 -4.31
N ASP A 27 -14.06 2.06 -4.14
CA ASP A 27 -14.19 3.39 -3.54
C ASP A 27 -14.37 3.36 -2.02
N ARG A 28 -14.44 2.19 -1.40
CA ARG A 28 -14.66 2.09 0.04
C ARG A 28 -13.43 2.57 0.80
N PRO A 29 -13.57 3.66 1.60
CA PRO A 29 -12.42 4.28 2.26
C PRO A 29 -12.03 3.59 3.56
N LEU A 30 -10.90 4.04 4.13
CA LEU A 30 -10.52 3.64 5.47
C LEU A 30 -11.53 4.13 6.51
N SER A 31 -11.69 3.34 7.57
CA SER A 31 -12.42 3.76 8.77
C SER A 31 -11.55 4.72 9.61
N LYS A 32 -12.13 5.32 10.64
CA LYS A 32 -11.35 6.14 11.60
C LYS A 32 -10.21 5.34 12.22
N THR A 33 -10.48 4.09 12.59
CA THR A 33 -9.46 3.19 13.13
C THR A 33 -8.37 2.94 12.08
N GLY A 34 -8.77 2.77 10.82
CA GLY A 34 -7.82 2.58 9.72
C GLY A 34 -6.89 3.76 9.54
N TRP A 35 -7.41 4.99 9.64
CA TRP A 35 -6.57 6.19 9.57
C TRP A 35 -5.56 6.26 10.71
N LYS A 36 -5.95 5.85 11.91
CA LYS A 36 -5.01 5.78 13.05
C LYS A 36 -3.92 4.74 12.80
N GLN A 37 -4.30 3.58 12.26
CA GLN A 37 -3.35 2.53 11.91
C GLN A 37 -2.37 3.00 10.84
N SER A 38 -2.86 3.65 9.80
CA SER A 38 -2.01 4.14 8.71
C SER A 38 -1.04 5.22 9.20
N THR A 39 -1.47 6.08 10.10
CA THR A 39 -0.61 7.09 10.70
C THR A 39 0.51 6.45 11.53
N ALA A 40 0.19 5.41 12.30
CA ALA A 40 1.20 4.71 13.09
C ALA A 40 2.22 4.00 12.20
N VAL A 41 1.76 3.34 11.13
CA VAL A 41 2.65 2.70 10.15
C VAL A 41 3.54 3.75 9.47
N ALA A 42 2.96 4.88 9.10
CA ALA A 42 3.70 5.96 8.46
C ALA A 42 4.85 6.47 9.33
N ARG A 43 4.62 6.63 10.61
CA ARG A 43 5.66 7.08 11.55
C ARG A 43 6.82 6.09 11.65
N ARG A 44 6.51 4.79 11.59
CA ARG A 44 7.55 3.76 11.61
C ARG A 44 8.35 3.76 10.31
N LEU A 45 7.65 3.77 9.18
CA LEU A 45 8.29 3.68 7.88
C LEU A 45 9.04 4.96 7.50
N ALA A 46 8.60 6.11 7.97
CA ALA A 46 9.28 7.37 7.69
C ALA A 46 10.71 7.41 8.25
N LYS A 47 11.02 6.55 9.21
CA LYS A 47 12.38 6.43 9.78
C LYS A 47 13.29 5.54 8.93
N LYS A 48 12.75 4.89 7.91
CA LYS A 48 13.51 4.03 6.99
C LYS A 48 13.86 4.83 5.73
N ASP A 49 14.74 4.27 4.91
CA ASP A 49 15.09 4.89 3.63
C ASP A 49 14.03 4.57 2.58
N VAL A 50 12.90 5.25 2.67
CA VAL A 50 11.78 5.04 1.74
C VAL A 50 12.02 5.85 0.47
N ALA A 51 11.98 5.18 -0.68
CA ALA A 51 12.29 5.81 -1.97
C ALA A 51 11.06 6.05 -2.85
N ALA A 52 10.01 5.24 -2.70
CA ALA A 52 8.81 5.36 -3.53
C ALA A 52 7.63 4.68 -2.86
N LEU A 53 6.42 5.10 -3.22
CA LEU A 53 5.18 4.55 -2.68
C LEU A 53 4.30 4.07 -3.82
N TYR A 54 3.89 2.82 -3.76
CA TYR A 54 3.00 2.21 -4.75
C TYR A 54 1.81 1.56 -4.03
N ALA A 55 0.62 1.72 -4.58
CA ALA A 55 -0.57 1.17 -3.96
C ALA A 55 -1.53 0.60 -5.02
N SER A 56 -2.29 -0.42 -4.63
CA SER A 56 -3.46 -0.81 -5.40
C SER A 56 -4.35 0.43 -5.58
N PRO A 57 -5.00 0.59 -6.75
CA PRO A 57 -5.89 1.74 -6.99
C PRO A 57 -7.12 1.80 -6.08
N TYR A 58 -7.41 0.76 -5.30
CA TYR A 58 -8.48 0.83 -4.31
C TYR A 58 -8.22 1.97 -3.34
N ILE A 59 -9.24 2.75 -3.04
CA ILE A 59 -9.10 3.93 -2.19
C ILE A 59 -8.49 3.58 -0.84
N ARG A 60 -8.89 2.46 -0.22
CA ARG A 60 -8.34 2.06 1.09
C ARG A 60 -6.84 1.78 1.05
N CYS A 61 -6.30 1.34 -0.09
CA CYS A 61 -4.87 1.13 -0.25
C CYS A 61 -4.13 2.46 -0.46
N MET A 62 -4.68 3.33 -1.30
CA MET A 62 -4.12 4.65 -1.53
C MET A 62 -4.08 5.45 -0.22
N GLN A 63 -5.18 5.45 0.53
CA GLN A 63 -5.28 6.17 1.79
C GLN A 63 -4.34 5.61 2.86
N THR A 64 -4.08 4.30 2.84
CA THR A 64 -3.14 3.70 3.81
C THR A 64 -1.75 4.32 3.69
N LEU A 65 -1.32 4.68 2.49
CA LEU A 65 -0.01 5.29 2.27
C LEU A 65 -0.01 6.82 2.28
N GLU A 66 -1.17 7.47 2.31
CA GLU A 66 -1.22 8.95 2.32
C GLU A 66 -0.44 9.58 3.48
N PRO A 67 -0.60 9.13 4.75
CA PRO A 67 0.18 9.73 5.83
C PRO A 67 1.70 9.58 5.62
N LEU A 68 2.14 8.45 5.07
CA LEU A 68 3.56 8.25 4.76
C LEU A 68 4.01 9.19 3.64
N GLY A 69 3.17 9.39 2.63
CA GLY A 69 3.44 10.36 1.58
C GLY A 69 3.62 11.78 2.13
N ASP A 70 2.75 12.16 3.08
CA ASP A 70 2.85 13.47 3.71
C ASP A 70 4.15 13.64 4.51
N LEU A 71 4.60 12.58 5.20
CA LEU A 71 5.82 12.63 6.01
C LEU A 71 7.09 12.60 5.15
N THR A 72 7.06 11.96 4.00
CA THR A 72 8.25 11.77 3.16
C THR A 72 8.31 12.72 1.97
N GLY A 73 7.22 13.37 1.63
CA GLY A 73 7.13 14.18 0.42
C GLY A 73 6.97 13.36 -0.86
N LEU A 74 6.78 12.04 -0.74
CA LEU A 74 6.62 11.16 -1.89
C LEU A 74 5.14 11.05 -2.29
N LYS A 75 4.90 10.95 -3.58
CA LYS A 75 3.56 10.75 -4.12
C LYS A 75 3.21 9.26 -4.12
N VAL A 76 1.99 8.93 -3.70
CA VAL A 76 1.48 7.56 -3.79
C VAL A 76 1.11 7.29 -5.25
N GLN A 77 1.73 6.27 -5.84
CA GLN A 77 1.49 5.89 -7.23
C GLN A 77 0.59 4.67 -7.29
N ALA A 78 -0.51 4.75 -8.04
CA ALA A 78 -1.41 3.62 -8.23
C ALA A 78 -0.80 2.62 -9.22
N ASP A 79 -0.90 1.32 -8.91
CA ASP A 79 -0.46 0.27 -9.81
C ASP A 79 -1.46 -0.87 -9.80
N ARG A 80 -2.05 -1.15 -10.95
CA ARG A 80 -3.12 -2.15 -11.08
C ARG A 80 -2.64 -3.57 -10.83
N ARG A 81 -1.34 -3.83 -10.90
CA ARG A 81 -0.78 -5.15 -10.57
C ARG A 81 -0.98 -5.50 -9.10
N LEU A 82 -1.29 -4.51 -8.26
CA LEU A 82 -1.58 -4.70 -6.83
C LEU A 82 -3.08 -4.84 -6.54
N PHE A 83 -3.92 -4.92 -7.58
CA PHE A 83 -5.36 -5.07 -7.44
C PHE A 83 -5.75 -6.36 -6.72
N GLU A 84 -6.84 -6.29 -5.94
CA GLU A 84 -7.42 -7.48 -5.31
C GLU A 84 -7.83 -8.49 -6.38
N GLY A 85 -7.50 -9.76 -6.16
CA GLY A 85 -7.86 -10.82 -7.10
C GLY A 85 -6.95 -10.97 -8.31
N GLU A 86 -5.96 -10.09 -8.47
CA GLU A 86 -5.01 -10.21 -9.58
C GLU A 86 -4.04 -11.38 -9.36
N PRO A 87 -3.55 -12.03 -10.44
CA PRO A 87 -2.53 -13.07 -10.32
C PRO A 87 -1.26 -12.54 -9.67
N PHE A 88 -0.49 -13.45 -9.09
CA PHE A 88 0.75 -13.07 -8.42
C PHE A 88 1.87 -12.69 -9.39
N GLU A 89 1.88 -13.29 -10.59
CA GLU A 89 2.97 -13.08 -11.56
C GLU A 89 3.21 -11.60 -11.92
N PRO A 90 2.16 -10.79 -12.19
CA PRO A 90 2.39 -9.36 -12.44
C PRO A 90 3.03 -8.63 -11.27
N VAL A 91 2.80 -9.09 -10.04
CA VAL A 91 3.45 -8.50 -8.86
C VAL A 91 4.94 -8.77 -8.90
N LEU A 92 5.37 -9.93 -9.38
CA LEU A 92 6.79 -10.24 -9.54
C LEU A 92 7.45 -9.27 -10.52
N ASP A 93 6.77 -8.92 -11.61
CA ASP A 93 7.28 -7.93 -12.56
C ASP A 93 7.43 -6.57 -11.89
N LEU A 94 6.44 -6.17 -11.10
CA LEU A 94 6.50 -4.92 -10.34
C LEU A 94 7.70 -4.92 -9.38
N LEU A 95 7.93 -6.03 -8.67
CA LEU A 95 9.04 -6.15 -7.73
C LEU A 95 10.39 -6.00 -8.40
N ASN A 96 10.51 -6.41 -9.68
CA ASN A 96 11.75 -6.25 -10.44
C ASN A 96 11.95 -4.82 -10.96
N GLU A 97 10.89 -4.03 -11.03
CA GLU A 97 10.93 -2.66 -11.55
C GLU A 97 11.14 -1.60 -10.48
N VAL A 98 10.72 -1.87 -9.24
CA VAL A 98 10.71 -0.84 -8.20
C VAL A 98 12.08 -0.63 -7.59
N GLU A 99 12.27 0.57 -7.06
CA GLU A 99 13.52 0.96 -6.42
C GLU A 99 13.71 0.28 -5.06
N ASP A 100 14.96 0.18 -4.64
CA ASP A 100 15.29 -0.18 -3.25
C ASP A 100 14.65 0.86 -2.32
N GLY A 101 13.92 0.40 -1.34
CA GLY A 101 13.18 1.28 -0.43
C GLY A 101 11.76 1.56 -0.85
N ALA A 102 11.23 0.87 -1.87
CA ALA A 102 9.83 1.02 -2.26
C ALA A 102 8.89 0.44 -1.20
N VAL A 103 7.78 1.11 -0.98
CA VAL A 103 6.68 0.64 -0.12
C VAL A 103 5.49 0.32 -1.02
N LEU A 104 4.99 -0.90 -0.91
CA LEU A 104 3.85 -1.37 -1.69
C LEU A 104 2.68 -1.68 -0.77
N CYS A 105 1.51 -1.12 -1.05
CA CYS A 105 0.30 -1.39 -0.29
C CYS A 105 -0.70 -2.14 -1.16
N SER A 106 -1.16 -3.28 -0.68
CA SER A 106 -2.11 -4.12 -1.40
C SER A 106 -3.04 -4.84 -0.44
N HIS A 107 -3.62 -5.92 -0.92
CA HIS A 107 -4.63 -6.71 -0.22
C HIS A 107 -4.02 -8.01 0.31
N GLY A 108 -4.68 -8.60 1.32
CA GLY A 108 -4.15 -9.80 1.96
C GLY A 108 -4.06 -11.03 1.06
N ASP A 109 -4.79 -11.04 -0.07
CA ASP A 109 -4.73 -12.15 -1.02
C ASP A 109 -3.46 -12.12 -1.88
N ILE A 110 -2.79 -10.98 -1.99
CA ILE A 110 -1.53 -10.83 -2.73
C ILE A 110 -0.33 -10.90 -1.79
N ILE A 111 -0.43 -10.30 -0.62
CA ILE A 111 0.66 -10.25 0.35
C ILE A 111 0.64 -11.53 1.18
N PRO A 112 1.73 -12.30 1.19
CA PRO A 112 1.82 -13.51 2.01
C PRO A 112 1.62 -13.18 3.50
N ALA A 113 0.95 -14.09 4.18
CA ALA A 113 0.69 -13.92 5.61
C ALA A 113 1.98 -13.97 6.43
#